data_dcc10ac69a3ccbe5df9d385f48ff7524
#
_entry.id   dcc10ac69a3ccbe5df9d385f48ff7524
#
_cell.length_a   1.000
_cell.length_b   1.000
_cell.length_c   1.000
_cell.angle_alpha   90.00
_cell.angle_beta   90.00
_cell.angle_gamma   90.00
#
_symmetry.space_group_name_H-M   'P 1'
#
loop_
_entity.id
_entity.type
_entity.pdbx_description
1 polymer ?
#
loop_
_entity_poly.entity_id
_entity_poly.type
_entity_poly.pdbx_seq_one_letter_code
_entity_poly.pdbx_strand_id
1 'polypeptide(L)'
;MCGRVTQFSRWAEIVRNLGAPSVDAAPRFNISPGTPLLSVRREQGVLRTEALPWGFVPSWAPADESGGHANARVEGIFERPTFRDAARLRRCVVPLDGYYEWKTEGRLKVPYYFRAADGGPLAVAGLWSLRLAADGTSRRTLCLVTVAPNREAGEVHARMPVVLAGPARQAWLSERAFTPADFGALAVTAPDRSLSLHRVSPDVNRVAVDAERLVRPLVGAMDQPDFFGDLLG
;
A
#
# COMPACT_ATOMS: atom_id res chain seq x y z
N MET A 1 9.77 -4.85 -2.61
CA MET A 1 8.54 -4.17 -3.11
C MET A 1 7.40 -4.60 -2.20
N CYS A 2 6.58 -3.64 -1.75
CA CYS A 2 5.48 -3.89 -0.82
C CYS A 2 4.59 -5.04 -1.33
N GLY A 3 4.75 -6.21 -0.75
CA GLY A 3 4.09 -7.44 -1.16
C GLY A 3 3.32 -8.10 -0.01
N ARG A 4 3.24 -7.46 1.15
CA ARG A 4 2.50 -7.95 2.29
C ARG A 4 2.05 -6.79 3.15
N VAL A 5 0.76 -6.72 3.49
CA VAL A 5 0.15 -5.60 4.21
C VAL A 5 -0.84 -6.07 5.26
N THR A 6 -1.32 -5.11 6.09
CA THR A 6 -2.30 -5.38 7.15
C THR A 6 -3.47 -4.40 7.09
N GLN A 7 -4.67 -4.91 7.38
CA GLN A 7 -5.91 -4.13 7.56
C GLN A 7 -6.68 -4.75 8.74
N PHE A 8 -6.46 -4.29 9.99
CA PHE A 8 -7.03 -4.98 11.16
C PHE A 8 -7.73 -4.08 12.18
N SER A 9 -7.37 -2.79 12.28
CA SER A 9 -7.97 -1.94 13.31
C SER A 9 -8.24 -0.50 12.87
N ARG A 10 -7.21 0.24 12.45
CA ARG A 10 -7.29 1.68 12.26
C ARG A 10 -7.56 2.13 10.82
N TRP A 11 -7.57 1.23 9.86
CA TRP A 11 -7.89 1.54 8.46
C TRP A 11 -9.22 2.28 8.29
N ALA A 12 -10.22 2.00 9.14
CA ALA A 12 -11.53 2.66 9.11
C ALA A 12 -11.45 4.16 9.42
N GLU A 13 -10.41 4.63 10.11
CA GLU A 13 -10.20 6.07 10.35
C GLU A 13 -9.93 6.82 9.05
N ILE A 14 -9.15 6.22 8.12
CA ILE A 14 -8.93 6.80 6.80
C ILE A 14 -10.24 6.91 6.03
N VAL A 15 -11.06 5.85 6.05
CA VAL A 15 -12.35 5.82 5.35
C VAL A 15 -13.25 6.95 5.88
N ARG A 16 -13.38 7.10 7.21
CA ARG A 16 -14.16 8.17 7.84
C ARG A 16 -13.61 9.56 7.51
N ASN A 17 -12.30 9.75 7.59
CA ASN A 17 -11.64 11.04 7.32
C ASN A 17 -11.76 11.48 5.86
N LEU A 18 -11.94 10.52 4.95
CA LEU A 18 -12.25 10.80 3.55
C LEU A 18 -13.72 11.10 3.31
N GLY A 19 -14.59 10.84 4.26
CA GLY A 19 -16.06 10.93 4.09
C GLY A 19 -16.63 9.80 3.22
N ALA A 20 -15.91 8.66 3.14
CA ALA A 20 -16.35 7.50 2.38
C ALA A 20 -17.26 6.59 3.22
N PRO A 21 -18.14 5.80 2.57
CA PRO A 21 -18.99 4.83 3.27
C PRO A 21 -18.17 3.82 4.05
N SER A 22 -18.53 3.57 5.31
CA SER A 22 -17.96 2.48 6.10
C SER A 22 -18.41 1.13 5.57
N VAL A 23 -17.54 0.13 5.68
CA VAL A 23 -17.81 -1.27 5.40
C VAL A 23 -17.41 -2.11 6.59
N ASP A 24 -18.09 -3.23 6.78
CA ASP A 24 -17.67 -4.23 7.76
C ASP A 24 -16.62 -5.15 7.14
N ALA A 25 -15.51 -5.35 7.84
CA ALA A 25 -14.43 -6.22 7.38
C ALA A 25 -13.69 -6.84 8.56
N ALA A 26 -13.45 -8.13 8.46
CA ALA A 26 -12.67 -8.85 9.45
C ALA A 26 -11.21 -8.36 9.48
N PRO A 27 -10.57 -8.34 10.66
CA PRO A 27 -9.16 -8.03 10.79
C PRO A 27 -8.27 -8.96 9.97
N ARG A 28 -7.30 -8.40 9.25
CA ARG A 28 -6.35 -9.13 8.41
C ARG A 28 -4.93 -8.67 8.70
N PHE A 29 -4.09 -9.62 9.07
CA PHE A 29 -2.70 -9.36 9.51
C PHE A 29 -1.65 -9.78 8.50
N ASN A 30 -2.04 -10.44 7.41
CA ASN A 30 -1.10 -11.03 6.45
C ASN A 30 -1.66 -11.09 5.03
N ILE A 31 -2.06 -9.94 4.49
CA ILE A 31 -2.65 -9.84 3.15
C ILE A 31 -1.55 -9.85 2.09
N SER A 32 -1.66 -10.74 1.10
CA SER A 32 -0.72 -10.88 -0.02
C SER A 32 -1.38 -10.55 -1.36
N PRO A 33 -0.59 -10.26 -2.41
CA PRO A 33 -1.11 -10.15 -3.77
C PRO A 33 -1.96 -11.37 -4.17
N GLY A 34 -2.98 -11.13 -4.98
CA GLY A 34 -4.01 -12.11 -5.34
C GLY A 34 -5.25 -12.08 -4.43
N THR A 35 -5.14 -11.50 -3.22
CA THR A 35 -6.27 -11.36 -2.29
C THR A 35 -6.86 -9.94 -2.30
N PRO A 36 -8.14 -9.76 -1.91
CA PRO A 36 -8.74 -8.44 -1.88
C PRO A 36 -8.11 -7.52 -0.83
N LEU A 37 -7.97 -6.23 -1.17
CA LEU A 37 -7.64 -5.11 -0.29
C LEU A 37 -8.78 -4.12 -0.27
N LEU A 38 -9.17 -3.66 0.91
CA LEU A 38 -10.07 -2.52 1.05
C LEU A 38 -9.42 -1.27 0.46
N SER A 39 -10.18 -0.54 -0.32
CA SER A 39 -9.75 0.69 -0.96
C SER A 39 -10.89 1.71 -1.01
N VAL A 40 -10.52 2.99 -1.00
CA VAL A 40 -11.44 4.09 -1.24
C VAL A 40 -11.12 4.69 -2.61
N ARG A 41 -12.12 4.84 -3.45
CA ARG A 41 -12.01 5.49 -4.75
C ARG A 41 -13.19 6.44 -4.98
N ARG A 42 -13.01 7.40 -5.87
CA ARG A 42 -14.11 8.22 -6.38
C ARG A 42 -14.47 7.74 -7.77
N GLU A 43 -15.77 7.62 -8.04
CA GLU A 43 -16.30 7.23 -9.32
C GLU A 43 -17.64 7.95 -9.54
N GLN A 44 -17.73 8.75 -10.59
CA GLN A 44 -18.91 9.59 -10.91
C GLN A 44 -19.31 10.51 -9.73
N GLY A 45 -18.33 11.18 -9.14
CA GLY A 45 -18.52 12.09 -8.00
C GLY A 45 -18.72 11.40 -6.65
N VAL A 46 -18.97 10.09 -6.62
CA VAL A 46 -19.31 9.34 -5.41
C VAL A 46 -18.09 8.61 -4.85
N LEU A 47 -17.83 8.76 -3.56
CA LEU A 47 -16.83 7.94 -2.85
C LEU A 47 -17.38 6.54 -2.59
N ARG A 48 -16.57 5.55 -2.88
CA ARG A 48 -16.89 4.12 -2.66
C ARG A 48 -15.76 3.47 -1.87
N THR A 49 -16.14 2.68 -0.86
CA THR A 49 -15.23 1.77 -0.15
C THR A 49 -15.52 0.37 -0.63
N GLU A 50 -14.53 -0.29 -1.19
CA GLU A 50 -14.69 -1.61 -1.79
C GLU A 50 -13.40 -2.43 -1.64
N ALA A 51 -13.54 -3.73 -1.44
CA ALA A 51 -12.43 -4.68 -1.46
C ALA A 51 -12.15 -5.09 -2.91
N LEU A 52 -10.99 -4.70 -3.43
CA LEU A 52 -10.55 -5.02 -4.79
C LEU A 52 -9.39 -6.02 -4.77
N PRO A 53 -9.35 -7.02 -5.67
CA PRO A 53 -8.20 -7.90 -5.82
C PRO A 53 -6.90 -7.13 -6.01
N TRP A 54 -5.91 -7.45 -5.18
CA TRP A 54 -4.57 -6.85 -5.25
C TRP A 54 -3.72 -7.56 -6.30
N GLY A 55 -3.63 -6.98 -7.44
CA GLY A 55 -2.95 -7.48 -8.62
C GLY A 55 -3.51 -6.79 -9.85
N PHE A 56 -2.99 -5.60 -10.14
CA PHE A 56 -3.49 -4.73 -11.20
C PHE A 56 -3.36 -5.40 -12.58
N VAL A 57 -4.47 -5.59 -13.25
CA VAL A 57 -4.54 -6.05 -14.63
C VAL A 57 -5.06 -4.89 -15.49
N PRO A 58 -4.34 -4.43 -16.51
CA PRO A 58 -4.78 -3.31 -17.34
C PRO A 58 -6.07 -3.63 -18.11
N SER A 59 -6.84 -2.60 -18.45
CA SER A 59 -8.16 -2.75 -19.09
C SER A 59 -8.12 -3.44 -20.46
N TRP A 60 -6.99 -3.35 -21.14
CA TRP A 60 -6.75 -3.94 -22.47
C TRP A 60 -6.17 -5.36 -22.42
N ALA A 61 -5.84 -5.87 -21.22
CA ALA A 61 -5.30 -7.22 -21.09
C ALA A 61 -6.31 -8.28 -21.52
N PRO A 62 -5.87 -9.42 -22.06
CA PRO A 62 -6.72 -10.54 -22.42
C PRO A 62 -7.65 -10.96 -21.27
N ALA A 63 -8.84 -11.48 -21.62
CA ALA A 63 -9.87 -11.82 -20.63
C ALA A 63 -9.43 -12.92 -19.65
N ASP A 64 -8.55 -13.80 -20.09
CA ASP A 64 -7.95 -14.91 -19.32
C ASP A 64 -6.66 -14.53 -18.59
N GLU A 65 -6.20 -13.28 -18.71
CA GLU A 65 -5.00 -12.82 -17.97
C GLU A 65 -5.19 -13.03 -16.48
N SER A 66 -4.36 -13.92 -15.92
CA SER A 66 -4.30 -14.25 -14.51
C SER A 66 -3.01 -13.71 -13.90
N GLY A 67 -3.09 -13.23 -12.68
CA GLY A 67 -1.98 -12.54 -12.05
C GLY A 67 -1.88 -11.10 -12.52
N GLY A 68 -1.46 -10.21 -11.70
CA GLY A 68 -1.38 -8.79 -12.01
C GLY A 68 -0.20 -8.15 -11.29
N HIS A 69 0.00 -6.88 -11.55
CA HIS A 69 1.06 -6.14 -10.89
C HIS A 69 0.62 -5.72 -9.49
N ALA A 70 1.28 -6.24 -8.45
CA ALA A 70 1.03 -5.82 -7.07
C ALA A 70 1.42 -4.35 -6.83
N ASN A 71 2.42 -3.85 -7.56
CA ASN A 71 2.96 -2.51 -7.37
C ASN A 71 3.21 -1.80 -8.70
N ALA A 72 3.03 -0.47 -8.70
CA ALA A 72 3.42 0.45 -9.76
C ALA A 72 4.50 1.40 -9.24
N ARG A 73 5.65 1.50 -9.90
CA ARG A 73 6.70 2.45 -9.55
C ARG A 73 6.34 3.83 -10.11
N VAL A 74 6.54 4.89 -9.32
CA VAL A 74 6.29 6.28 -9.77
C VAL A 74 7.12 6.65 -10.99
N GLU A 75 8.34 6.14 -11.07
CA GLU A 75 9.24 6.40 -12.19
C GLU A 75 8.73 5.76 -13.47
N GLY A 76 8.55 6.57 -14.49
CA GLY A 76 8.07 6.11 -15.79
C GLY A 76 6.63 5.59 -15.80
N ILE A 77 5.80 5.96 -14.84
CA ILE A 77 4.42 5.46 -14.72
C ILE A 77 3.54 5.93 -15.89
N PHE A 78 3.82 7.12 -16.43
CA PHE A 78 3.09 7.69 -17.56
C PHE A 78 3.59 7.18 -18.93
N GLU A 79 4.81 6.64 -19.01
CA GLU A 79 5.39 6.04 -20.19
C GLU A 79 4.96 4.58 -20.37
N ARG A 80 4.57 3.92 -19.29
CA ARG A 80 4.18 2.50 -19.30
C ARG A 80 2.71 2.32 -19.66
N PRO A 81 2.38 1.67 -20.78
CA PRO A 81 0.99 1.43 -21.19
C PRO A 81 0.14 0.76 -20.10
N THR A 82 0.76 -0.10 -19.29
CA THR A 82 0.11 -0.81 -18.19
C THR A 82 -0.55 0.14 -17.19
N PHE A 83 0.11 1.25 -16.82
CA PHE A 83 -0.32 2.10 -15.70
C PHE A 83 -0.77 3.50 -16.11
N ARG A 84 -0.35 3.97 -17.29
CA ARG A 84 -0.53 5.35 -17.75
C ARG A 84 -1.97 5.86 -17.60
N ASP A 85 -2.94 5.09 -18.07
CA ASP A 85 -4.33 5.53 -18.05
C ASP A 85 -4.92 5.51 -16.62
N ALA A 86 -4.47 4.55 -15.79
CA ALA A 86 -4.86 4.51 -14.39
C ALA A 86 -4.21 5.65 -13.58
N ALA A 87 -2.94 5.97 -13.82
CA ALA A 87 -2.27 7.11 -13.20
C ALA A 87 -2.99 8.43 -13.52
N ARG A 88 -3.51 8.55 -14.73
CA ARG A 88 -4.26 9.74 -15.14
C ARG A 88 -5.66 9.82 -14.51
N LEU A 89 -6.40 8.72 -14.41
CA LEU A 89 -7.85 8.75 -14.19
C LEU A 89 -8.38 7.84 -13.09
N ARG A 90 -7.63 6.79 -12.69
CA ARG A 90 -8.16 5.72 -11.83
C ARG A 90 -7.28 5.52 -10.61
N ARG A 91 -7.35 6.48 -9.70
CA ARG A 91 -6.60 6.46 -8.44
C ARG A 91 -7.50 6.06 -7.30
N CYS A 92 -6.92 5.38 -6.31
CA CYS A 92 -7.59 5.01 -5.07
C CYS A 92 -6.66 5.23 -3.87
N VAL A 93 -7.21 5.28 -2.69
CA VAL A 93 -6.49 5.25 -1.43
C VAL A 93 -6.69 3.87 -0.82
N VAL A 94 -5.61 3.20 -0.46
CA VAL A 94 -5.63 1.93 0.26
C VAL A 94 -5.29 2.21 1.72
N PRO A 95 -6.26 2.12 2.63
CA PRO A 95 -6.02 2.32 4.07
C PRO A 95 -5.36 1.07 4.64
N LEU A 96 -4.21 1.23 5.31
CA LEU A 96 -3.44 0.14 5.92
C LEU A 96 -3.16 0.45 7.39
N ASP A 97 -3.04 -0.59 8.23
CA ASP A 97 -2.44 -0.45 9.56
C ASP A 97 -0.91 -0.51 9.48
N GLY A 98 -0.38 -1.20 8.48
CA GLY A 98 1.04 -1.28 8.19
C GLY A 98 1.37 -2.21 7.02
N TYR A 99 2.66 -2.43 6.80
CA TYR A 99 3.15 -3.33 5.76
C TYR A 99 4.43 -4.04 6.19
N TYR A 100 4.77 -5.13 5.50
CA TYR A 100 6.01 -5.87 5.73
C TYR A 100 6.97 -5.72 4.57
N GLU A 101 8.25 -5.66 4.90
CA GLU A 101 9.36 -5.78 3.96
C GLU A 101 10.49 -6.63 4.55
N TRP A 102 11.37 -7.13 3.70
CA TRP A 102 12.40 -8.08 4.07
C TRP A 102 13.79 -7.50 3.84
N LYS A 103 14.54 -7.39 4.92
CA LYS A 103 15.97 -7.07 4.85
C LYS A 103 16.76 -8.32 4.48
N THR A 104 17.71 -8.18 3.56
CA THR A 104 18.65 -9.24 3.26
C THR A 104 19.82 -9.16 4.23
N GLU A 105 19.95 -10.14 5.10
CA GLU A 105 21.04 -10.27 6.07
C GLU A 105 21.82 -11.56 5.74
N GLY A 106 22.93 -11.41 5.02
CA GLY A 106 23.65 -12.56 4.46
C GLY A 106 22.75 -13.37 3.50
N ARG A 107 22.46 -14.61 3.86
CA ARG A 107 21.58 -15.51 3.10
C ARG A 107 20.11 -15.49 3.55
N LEU A 108 19.81 -14.74 4.61
CA LEU A 108 18.48 -14.72 5.21
C LEU A 108 17.66 -13.52 4.70
N LYS A 109 16.36 -13.73 4.62
CA LYS A 109 15.37 -12.69 4.41
C LYS A 109 14.64 -12.46 5.73
N VAL A 110 15.02 -11.39 6.45
CA VAL A 110 14.50 -11.06 7.76
C VAL A 110 13.31 -10.10 7.61
N PRO A 111 12.12 -10.48 8.08
CA PRO A 111 10.93 -9.66 7.95
C PRO A 111 10.89 -8.53 8.98
N TYR A 112 10.51 -7.35 8.51
CA TYR A 112 10.24 -6.17 9.30
C TYR A 112 8.81 -5.71 9.07
N TYR A 113 8.14 -5.25 10.14
CA TYR A 113 6.84 -4.62 10.08
C TYR A 113 6.99 -3.11 10.18
N PHE A 114 6.38 -2.39 9.27
CA PHE A 114 6.35 -0.94 9.19
C PHE A 114 4.97 -0.42 9.51
N ARG A 115 4.90 0.63 10.32
CA ARG A 115 3.67 1.37 10.66
C ARG A 115 3.96 2.87 10.74
N ALA A 116 2.93 3.70 10.79
CA ALA A 116 3.10 5.12 11.07
C ALA A 116 3.73 5.32 12.45
N ALA A 117 4.67 6.27 12.56
CA ALA A 117 5.39 6.55 13.82
C ALA A 117 4.46 7.10 14.92
N ASP A 118 3.40 7.81 14.54
CA ASP A 118 2.36 8.32 15.41
C ASP A 118 1.33 7.24 15.83
N GLY A 119 1.52 6.00 15.37
CA GLY A 119 0.60 4.90 15.61
C GLY A 119 -0.72 4.99 14.82
N GLY A 120 -0.88 5.98 13.94
CA GLY A 120 -2.05 6.14 13.07
C GLY A 120 -2.07 5.15 11.89
N PRO A 121 -3.15 5.15 11.10
CA PRO A 121 -3.21 4.37 9.88
C PRO A 121 -2.47 5.05 8.72
N LEU A 122 -1.97 4.25 7.79
CA LEU A 122 -1.33 4.69 6.56
C LEU A 122 -2.37 4.81 5.44
N ALA A 123 -2.48 5.98 4.80
CA ALA A 123 -3.25 6.15 3.56
C ALA A 123 -2.32 5.94 2.36
N VAL A 124 -2.29 4.75 1.81
CA VAL A 124 -1.38 4.40 0.71
C VAL A 124 -2.02 4.72 -0.64
N ALA A 125 -1.24 5.36 -1.51
CA ALA A 125 -1.65 5.64 -2.89
C ALA A 125 -1.77 4.34 -3.68
N GLY A 126 -2.89 4.16 -4.37
CA GLY A 126 -3.14 3.04 -5.27
C GLY A 126 -3.64 3.50 -6.63
N LEU A 127 -3.52 2.61 -7.60
CA LEU A 127 -4.20 2.70 -8.89
C LEU A 127 -5.16 1.53 -9.04
N TRP A 128 -6.26 1.76 -9.72
CA TRP A 128 -7.20 0.69 -10.03
C TRP A 128 -7.51 0.61 -11.52
N SER A 129 -7.90 -0.55 -11.97
CA SER A 129 -8.33 -0.80 -13.34
C SER A 129 -9.76 -1.30 -13.38
N LEU A 130 -10.38 -1.13 -14.53
CA LEU A 130 -11.66 -1.71 -14.87
C LEU A 130 -11.49 -2.47 -16.19
N ARG A 131 -11.74 -3.77 -16.19
CA ARG A 131 -11.70 -4.63 -17.36
C ARG A 131 -13.06 -5.29 -17.56
N LEU A 132 -13.51 -5.40 -18.78
CA LEU A 132 -14.63 -6.26 -19.13
C LEU A 132 -14.11 -7.68 -19.37
N ALA A 133 -14.63 -8.64 -18.64
CA ALA A 133 -14.34 -10.06 -18.87
C ALA A 133 -15.14 -10.59 -20.08
N ALA A 134 -14.77 -11.75 -20.60
CA ALA A 134 -15.42 -12.37 -21.76
C ALA A 134 -16.93 -12.68 -21.52
N ASP A 135 -17.32 -12.86 -20.26
CA ASP A 135 -18.71 -13.07 -19.81
C ASP A 135 -19.52 -11.75 -19.67
N GLY A 136 -18.94 -10.62 -20.07
CA GLY A 136 -19.53 -9.29 -19.94
C GLY A 136 -19.47 -8.70 -18.52
N THR A 137 -18.92 -9.40 -17.53
CA THR A 137 -18.78 -8.88 -16.18
C THR A 137 -17.63 -7.87 -16.09
N SER A 138 -17.83 -6.84 -15.26
CA SER A 138 -16.79 -5.85 -14.97
C SER A 138 -15.92 -6.35 -13.81
N ARG A 139 -14.62 -6.45 -14.05
CA ARG A 139 -13.63 -6.81 -13.03
C ARG A 139 -12.74 -5.64 -12.72
N ARG A 140 -12.67 -5.29 -11.44
CA ARG A 140 -11.76 -4.26 -10.94
C ARG A 140 -10.60 -4.91 -10.21
N THR A 141 -9.41 -4.37 -10.38
CA THR A 141 -8.19 -4.77 -9.66
C THR A 141 -7.41 -3.53 -9.25
N LEU A 142 -6.52 -3.65 -8.26
CA LEU A 142 -5.68 -2.55 -7.83
C LEU A 142 -4.21 -2.93 -7.70
N CYS A 143 -3.34 -1.92 -7.68
CA CYS A 143 -1.95 -2.03 -7.21
C CYS A 143 -1.62 -0.87 -6.27
N LEU A 144 -0.55 -1.04 -5.49
CA LEU A 144 0.02 0.03 -4.67
C LEU A 144 1.05 0.82 -5.47
N VAL A 145 1.07 2.14 -5.29
CA VAL A 145 2.10 2.99 -5.88
C VAL A 145 3.30 3.03 -4.95
N THR A 146 4.51 2.85 -5.52
CA THR A 146 5.75 2.82 -4.76
C THR A 146 6.75 3.86 -5.25
N VAL A 147 7.56 4.36 -4.33
CA VAL A 147 8.54 5.42 -4.51
C VAL A 147 9.88 5.01 -3.90
N ALA A 148 10.95 5.77 -4.13
CA ALA A 148 12.21 5.64 -3.40
C ALA A 148 11.96 5.72 -1.88
N PRO A 149 12.70 4.97 -1.05
CA PRO A 149 12.46 4.94 0.39
C PRO A 149 12.91 6.24 1.07
N ASN A 150 12.30 6.56 2.21
CA ASN A 150 12.88 7.44 3.18
C ASN A 150 14.02 6.73 3.94
N ARG A 151 14.65 7.43 4.88
CA ARG A 151 15.80 6.91 5.62
C ARG A 151 15.51 5.56 6.28
N GLU A 152 14.42 5.46 7.05
CA GLU A 152 14.08 4.24 7.80
C GLU A 152 13.74 3.06 6.88
N ALA A 153 12.92 3.30 5.87
CA ALA A 153 12.55 2.25 4.92
C ALA A 153 13.76 1.79 4.11
N GLY A 154 14.69 2.68 3.81
CA GLY A 154 15.92 2.40 3.05
C GLY A 154 16.87 1.42 3.74
N GLU A 155 16.80 1.29 5.05
CA GLU A 155 17.60 0.32 5.82
C GLU A 155 17.17 -1.13 5.57
N VAL A 156 15.94 -1.32 5.12
CA VAL A 156 15.34 -2.63 4.90
C VAL A 156 15.16 -2.93 3.41
N HIS A 157 14.64 -1.97 2.66
CA HIS A 157 14.30 -2.19 1.26
C HIS A 157 14.44 -0.90 0.41
N ALA A 158 14.84 -1.05 -0.85
CA ALA A 158 15.04 0.06 -1.80
C ALA A 158 13.75 0.75 -2.29
N ARG A 159 12.59 0.35 -1.78
CA ARG A 159 11.28 0.93 -2.15
C ARG A 159 10.36 0.98 -0.95
N MET A 160 9.47 1.98 -0.93
CA MET A 160 8.37 2.09 0.03
C MET A 160 7.06 2.45 -0.68
N PRO A 161 5.88 2.16 -0.10
CA PRO A 161 4.62 2.67 -0.63
C PRO A 161 4.56 4.20 -0.51
N VAL A 162 3.88 4.84 -1.45
CA VAL A 162 3.54 6.27 -1.35
C VAL A 162 2.49 6.45 -0.26
N VAL A 163 2.84 7.15 0.81
CA VAL A 163 1.93 7.46 1.92
C VAL A 163 1.39 8.88 1.76
N LEU A 164 0.08 9.01 1.60
CA LEU A 164 -0.61 10.27 1.42
C LEU A 164 -0.96 10.89 2.77
N ALA A 165 -0.51 12.11 3.02
CA ALA A 165 -0.77 12.84 4.25
C ALA A 165 -1.77 13.99 4.04
N GLY A 166 -2.58 14.30 5.04
CA GLY A 166 -3.44 15.47 5.06
C GLY A 166 -4.28 15.67 3.78
N PRO A 167 -4.24 16.88 3.18
CA PRO A 167 -5.01 17.22 1.97
C PRO A 167 -4.66 16.37 0.73
N ALA A 168 -3.44 15.78 0.67
CA ALA A 168 -3.03 14.95 -0.45
C ALA A 168 -3.96 13.74 -0.66
N ARG A 169 -4.60 13.24 0.40
CA ARG A 169 -5.57 12.13 0.34
C ARG A 169 -6.77 12.48 -0.55
N GLN A 170 -7.35 13.67 -0.34
CA GLN A 170 -8.50 14.15 -1.14
C GLN A 170 -8.08 14.52 -2.56
N ALA A 171 -6.93 15.19 -2.70
CA ALA A 171 -6.38 15.56 -4.00
C ALA A 171 -6.12 14.33 -4.88
N TRP A 172 -5.58 13.25 -4.29
CA TRP A 172 -5.34 11.98 -4.98
C TRP A 172 -6.62 11.34 -5.53
N LEU A 173 -7.73 11.46 -4.81
CA LEU A 173 -9.05 10.93 -5.20
C LEU A 173 -9.82 11.82 -6.17
N SER A 174 -9.26 12.94 -6.61
CA SER A 174 -9.95 13.79 -7.61
C SER A 174 -10.12 13.05 -8.93
N GLU A 175 -11.25 13.28 -9.63
CA GLU A 175 -11.53 12.62 -10.92
C GLU A 175 -10.94 13.38 -12.11
N ARG A 176 -10.33 14.55 -11.89
CA ARG A 176 -9.65 15.26 -12.97
C ARG A 176 -8.48 14.41 -13.50
N ALA A 177 -8.20 14.51 -14.79
CA ALA A 177 -7.05 13.87 -15.37
C ALA A 177 -5.76 14.47 -14.79
N PHE A 178 -4.88 13.63 -14.24
CA PHE A 178 -3.56 14.06 -13.78
C PHE A 178 -2.58 14.16 -14.94
N THR A 179 -1.79 15.23 -14.91
CA THR A 179 -0.53 15.33 -15.65
C THR A 179 0.59 14.61 -14.89
N PRO A 180 1.76 14.35 -15.52
CA PRO A 180 2.93 13.87 -14.78
C PRO A 180 3.33 14.78 -13.61
N ALA A 181 3.18 16.10 -13.75
CA ALA A 181 3.48 17.05 -12.68
C ALA A 181 2.49 16.94 -11.50
N ASP A 182 1.18 16.84 -11.76
CA ASP A 182 0.17 16.64 -10.72
C ASP A 182 0.43 15.36 -9.92
N PHE A 183 0.75 14.28 -10.63
CA PHE A 183 1.05 12.99 -10.02
C PHE A 183 2.31 13.05 -9.17
N GLY A 184 3.39 13.63 -9.72
CA GLY A 184 4.67 13.78 -9.04
C GLY A 184 4.59 14.67 -7.79
N ALA A 185 3.71 15.66 -7.78
CA ALA A 185 3.50 16.51 -6.60
C ALA A 185 2.88 15.77 -5.41
N LEU A 186 2.15 14.67 -5.65
CA LEU A 186 1.46 13.89 -4.62
C LEU A 186 2.16 12.55 -4.32
N ALA A 187 2.78 11.94 -5.34
CA ALA A 187 3.43 10.64 -5.22
C ALA A 187 4.90 10.77 -4.79
N VAL A 188 5.10 11.34 -3.61
CA VAL A 188 6.43 11.64 -3.04
C VAL A 188 6.79 10.67 -1.91
N THR A 189 8.09 10.60 -1.62
CA THR A 189 8.60 9.88 -0.44
C THR A 189 8.07 10.52 0.83
N ALA A 190 7.57 9.70 1.75
CA ALA A 190 7.16 10.18 3.07
C ALA A 190 8.36 10.73 3.85
N PRO A 191 8.17 11.77 4.69
CA PRO A 191 9.25 12.35 5.48
C PRO A 191 10.00 11.30 6.32
N ASP A 192 11.28 11.54 6.59
CA ASP A 192 12.03 10.78 7.58
C ASP A 192 11.34 10.82 8.94
N ARG A 193 11.45 9.76 9.71
CA ARG A 193 10.81 9.55 11.01
C ARG A 193 9.27 9.49 10.97
N SER A 194 8.67 9.44 9.78
CA SER A 194 7.22 9.23 9.63
C SER A 194 6.78 7.77 9.81
N LEU A 195 7.74 6.85 9.72
CA LEU A 195 7.51 5.42 9.93
C LEU A 195 8.31 4.90 11.11
N SER A 196 7.76 3.95 11.84
CA SER A 196 8.47 3.09 12.77
C SER A 196 8.50 1.66 12.24
N LEU A 197 9.56 0.92 12.56
CA LEU A 197 9.74 -0.45 12.11
C LEU A 197 10.32 -1.32 13.22
N HIS A 198 10.03 -2.62 13.16
CA HIS A 198 10.62 -3.62 14.04
C HIS A 198 10.65 -4.99 13.36
N ARG A 199 11.56 -5.86 13.80
CA ARG A 199 11.61 -7.25 13.36
C ARG A 199 10.39 -8.01 13.83
N VAL A 200 9.90 -8.91 12.99
CA VAL A 200 8.74 -9.75 13.30
C VAL A 200 9.05 -11.23 13.07
N SER A 201 8.14 -12.10 13.50
CA SER A 201 8.27 -13.54 13.30
C SER A 201 8.36 -13.91 11.82
N PRO A 202 9.26 -14.83 11.42
CA PRO A 202 9.29 -15.39 10.06
C PRO A 202 8.03 -16.16 9.69
N ASP A 203 7.11 -16.39 10.62
CA ASP A 203 5.78 -16.94 10.33
C ASP A 203 5.01 -16.13 9.28
N VAL A 204 5.29 -14.83 9.16
CA VAL A 204 4.72 -13.96 8.13
C VAL A 204 5.02 -14.46 6.71
N ASN A 205 6.07 -15.23 6.49
CA ASN A 205 6.41 -15.82 5.19
C ASN A 205 5.32 -16.79 4.70
N ARG A 206 4.61 -17.43 5.62
CA ARG A 206 3.53 -18.37 5.31
C ARG A 206 2.23 -17.61 5.11
N VAL A 207 1.77 -17.50 3.86
CA VAL A 207 0.53 -16.76 3.49
C VAL A 207 -0.70 -17.26 4.24
N ALA A 208 -0.74 -18.56 4.56
CA ALA A 208 -1.85 -19.17 5.30
C ALA A 208 -1.92 -18.75 6.77
N VAL A 209 -0.86 -18.15 7.31
CA VAL A 209 -0.86 -17.64 8.69
C VAL A 209 -1.35 -16.20 8.67
N ASP A 210 -2.53 -15.95 9.22
CA ASP A 210 -3.15 -14.62 9.35
C ASP A 210 -3.55 -14.41 10.83
N ALA A 211 -2.67 -13.83 11.61
CA ALA A 211 -2.85 -13.72 13.06
C ALA A 211 -2.15 -12.48 13.63
N GLU A 212 -2.74 -11.90 14.67
CA GLU A 212 -2.27 -10.67 15.33
C GLU A 212 -0.80 -10.74 15.78
N ARG A 213 -0.32 -11.92 16.21
CA ARG A 213 1.08 -12.08 16.63
C ARG A 213 2.12 -11.71 15.56
N LEU A 214 1.72 -11.70 14.27
CA LEU A 214 2.62 -11.36 13.15
C LEU A 214 3.05 -9.89 13.14
N VAL A 215 2.28 -8.99 13.73
CA VAL A 215 2.61 -7.56 13.81
C VAL A 215 3.36 -7.20 15.10
N ARG A 216 3.57 -8.16 15.99
CA ARG A 216 4.27 -7.93 17.27
C ARG A 216 5.78 -7.98 17.08
N PRO A 217 6.54 -7.16 17.80
CA PRO A 217 7.98 -7.26 17.84
C PRO A 217 8.43 -8.69 18.18
N LEU A 218 9.47 -9.17 17.52
CA LEU A 218 10.07 -10.45 17.85
C LEU A 218 10.81 -10.34 19.19
N VAL A 219 10.28 -10.97 20.23
CA VAL A 219 10.89 -10.98 21.57
C VAL A 219 12.16 -11.83 21.54
N GLY A 220 13.30 -11.28 21.99
CA GLY A 220 14.59 -11.97 22.02
C GLY A 220 15.57 -11.61 20.90
N ALA A 221 15.23 -10.71 19.99
CA ALA A 221 16.21 -10.08 19.12
C ALA A 221 16.95 -8.99 19.92
N MET A 222 18.08 -9.33 20.55
CA MET A 222 19.10 -8.34 20.83
C MET A 222 19.56 -7.79 19.49
N ASP A 223 19.32 -6.50 19.30
CA ASP A 223 19.69 -5.55 18.26
C ASP A 223 18.47 -4.86 17.63
N GLN A 224 17.79 -4.06 18.46
CA GLN A 224 17.22 -2.82 17.92
C GLN A 224 18.39 -1.83 17.92
N PRO A 225 18.84 -1.28 16.79
CA PRO A 225 19.61 -0.07 16.85
C PRO A 225 18.68 0.97 17.51
N ASP A 226 19.10 1.47 18.66
CA ASP A 226 18.45 2.56 19.38
C ASP A 226 18.45 3.81 18.50
N PHE A 227 17.39 4.01 17.73
CA PHE A 227 17.17 5.24 16.97
C PHE A 227 16.88 6.46 17.88
N PHE A 228 16.88 6.28 19.19
CA PHE A 228 16.62 7.33 20.18
C PHE A 228 17.80 7.65 21.10
N GLY A 229 18.99 7.10 20.83
CA GLY A 229 20.17 7.16 21.70
C GLY A 229 21.00 8.45 21.69
N ASP A 230 20.67 9.51 20.93
CA ASP A 230 21.47 10.74 20.89
C ASP A 230 20.63 12.02 21.04
N LEU A 231 19.91 12.14 22.14
CA LEU A 231 19.26 13.42 22.51
C LEU A 231 19.55 13.85 23.95
N LEU A 232 20.64 13.36 24.57
CA LEU A 232 21.20 13.90 25.81
C LEU A 232 22.74 13.88 25.71
N GLY A 233 23.29 14.93 25.12
CA GLY A 233 24.71 15.26 25.10
C GLY A 233 24.90 16.70 24.63
#